data_0dfdf2e87608b33443117b2cdd97d254
#
_entry.id   0dfdf2e87608b33443117b2cdd97d254
#
_cell.length_a   1.000
_cell.length_b   1.000
_cell.length_c   1.000
_cell.angle_alpha   90.00
_cell.angle_beta   90.00
_cell.angle_gamma   90.00
#
_symmetry.space_group_name_H-M   'P 1'
#
loop_
_entity.id
_entity.type
_entity.pdbx_description
1 polymer ?
#
loop_
_entity_poly.entity_id
_entity_poly.type
_entity_poly.pdbx_seq_one_letter_code
_entity_poly.pdbx_strand_id
1 'polypeptide(L)'
;MNSIPRRSPNNKKFITYNRYIMNAEAIIQRYFSDFFHTILYRGLRNLFRGISVLFIEIFHHIYVALTHVYVPFMDVELPPGSHYLIFICGILLIFFYIKLRYPFWNVQPVFHTYDFWRYYTRTPFTIQKGPPLKTKFYKSENVRTIEFPELTQEQQQTCINLLQCYYVPSERVLYTITQKQWNACMVGLDRTPLVSFYHENRYILDTNPTTNDSAVSTIQVPIALCCSRPITLYYQVQGEQQHIYMDTFFWDFICTHREHIKYKISRNLLQTHEYNQRIKHPDVLTSLFKKETNMCEGIVPLTQYTSYTYYLRNISIVKLPPHFVVLHIYKENQDILFDFLKNIREHSQIFTFISIVHISNLISMIHNHILYVYCLKQGEHVHGMYFIKDALTNYEDIENGNTLQLIASINNSSSVELFTDGLKHALKDIMKNKQKRFQMIIIENIGNNESILSEWNRSFSPVFENPTAYYLYNMVFPGSPLSSKNVLCLL
;
A
#
# COMPACT_ATOMS: atom_id res chain seq x y z
N MET A 1 -10.62 -11.18 58.24
CA MET A 1 -11.51 -12.15 57.63
C MET A 1 -12.24 -11.48 56.49
N ASN A 2 -11.76 -11.61 55.29
CA ASN A 2 -12.47 -11.21 54.09
C ASN A 2 -12.20 -12.23 53.00
N SER A 3 -13.26 -12.87 52.58
CA SER A 3 -13.32 -14.02 51.68
C SER A 3 -13.07 -13.60 50.25
N ILE A 4 -12.11 -14.28 49.60
CA ILE A 4 -11.83 -14.20 48.17
C ILE A 4 -12.89 -15.03 47.42
N PRO A 5 -13.58 -14.47 46.39
CA PRO A 5 -14.50 -15.27 45.59
C PRO A 5 -13.75 -16.20 44.66
N ARG A 6 -14.05 -17.50 44.74
CA ARG A 6 -13.57 -18.54 43.84
C ARG A 6 -14.06 -18.31 42.40
N ARG A 7 -13.16 -18.20 41.47
CA ARG A 7 -13.47 -18.21 40.03
C ARG A 7 -13.99 -19.59 39.61
N SER A 8 -15.13 -19.62 38.96
CA SER A 8 -15.82 -20.77 38.41
C SER A 8 -14.98 -21.49 37.33
N PRO A 9 -14.94 -22.84 37.31
CA PRO A 9 -14.19 -23.60 36.30
C PRO A 9 -14.77 -23.57 34.88
N ASN A 10 -15.92 -23.00 34.66
CA ASN A 10 -16.61 -23.02 33.37
C ASN A 10 -16.03 -22.06 32.30
N ASN A 11 -15.31 -21.01 32.70
CA ASN A 11 -14.77 -20.04 31.72
C ASN A 11 -13.57 -20.60 30.92
N LYS A 12 -12.80 -21.57 31.45
CA LYS A 12 -11.69 -22.16 30.70
C LYS A 12 -12.17 -23.07 29.57
N LYS A 13 -13.27 -23.79 29.74
CA LYS A 13 -13.84 -24.66 28.71
C LYS A 13 -14.47 -23.86 27.56
N PHE A 14 -15.08 -22.71 27.84
CA PHE A 14 -15.70 -21.85 26.83
C PHE A 14 -14.64 -21.17 25.95
N ILE A 15 -13.53 -20.71 26.52
CA ILE A 15 -12.42 -20.08 25.80
C ILE A 15 -11.70 -21.11 24.92
N THR A 16 -11.55 -22.35 25.40
CA THR A 16 -10.93 -23.44 24.63
C THR A 16 -11.84 -23.88 23.47
N TYR A 17 -13.15 -23.93 23.67
CA TYR A 17 -14.13 -24.30 22.65
C TYR A 17 -14.21 -23.26 21.52
N ASN A 18 -14.25 -21.97 21.85
CA ASN A 18 -14.22 -20.90 20.86
C ASN A 18 -12.88 -20.85 20.08
N ARG A 19 -11.76 -21.17 20.72
CA ARG A 19 -10.46 -21.28 20.05
C ARG A 19 -10.41 -22.44 19.06
N TYR A 20 -11.08 -23.56 19.38
CA TYR A 20 -11.22 -24.71 18.46
C TYR A 20 -12.12 -24.38 17.27
N ILE A 21 -13.23 -23.66 17.46
CA ILE A 21 -14.13 -23.25 16.38
C ILE A 21 -13.45 -22.24 15.46
N MET A 22 -12.78 -21.21 16.00
CA MET A 22 -12.04 -20.23 15.19
C MET A 22 -10.87 -20.87 14.43
N ASN A 23 -10.17 -21.83 15.00
CA ASN A 23 -9.15 -22.59 14.29
C ASN A 23 -9.76 -23.49 13.20
N ALA A 24 -10.92 -24.09 13.43
CA ALA A 24 -11.62 -24.91 12.45
C ALA A 24 -12.14 -24.07 11.27
N GLU A 25 -12.71 -22.89 11.54
CA GLU A 25 -13.15 -21.95 10.48
C GLU A 25 -11.97 -21.42 9.67
N ALA A 26 -10.85 -21.04 10.32
CA ALA A 26 -9.63 -20.61 9.63
C ALA A 26 -9.02 -21.73 8.78
N ILE A 27 -9.04 -22.98 9.28
CA ILE A 27 -8.57 -24.15 8.54
C ILE A 27 -9.52 -24.45 7.36
N ILE A 28 -10.83 -24.39 7.57
CA ILE A 28 -11.83 -24.60 6.50
C ILE A 28 -11.73 -23.50 5.45
N GLN A 29 -11.60 -22.22 5.83
CA GLN A 29 -11.38 -21.13 4.88
C GLN A 29 -10.06 -21.28 4.13
N ARG A 30 -9.00 -21.73 4.78
CA ARG A 30 -7.70 -21.99 4.13
C ARG A 30 -7.79 -23.15 3.15
N TYR A 31 -8.44 -24.26 3.54
CA TYR A 31 -8.68 -25.41 2.64
C TYR A 31 -9.63 -25.04 1.47
N PHE A 32 -10.66 -24.21 1.71
CA PHE A 32 -11.54 -23.73 0.67
C PHE A 32 -10.83 -22.75 -0.27
N SER A 33 -10.02 -21.84 0.26
CA SER A 33 -9.18 -20.93 -0.53
C SER A 33 -8.15 -21.72 -1.35
N ASP A 34 -7.44 -22.65 -0.74
CA ASP A 34 -6.43 -23.48 -1.41
C ASP A 34 -7.06 -24.45 -2.42
N PHE A 35 -8.23 -25.00 -2.11
CA PHE A 35 -9.01 -25.84 -3.03
C PHE A 35 -9.54 -25.02 -4.22
N PHE A 36 -10.09 -23.83 -3.96
CA PHE A 36 -10.55 -22.92 -5.00
C PHE A 36 -9.38 -22.36 -5.83
N HIS A 37 -8.28 -21.94 -5.19
CA HIS A 37 -7.06 -21.53 -5.89
C HIS A 37 -6.46 -22.70 -6.69
N THR A 38 -6.45 -23.91 -6.15
CA THR A 38 -5.91 -25.08 -6.85
C THR A 38 -6.80 -25.51 -8.00
N ILE A 39 -8.11 -25.46 -7.86
CA ILE A 39 -9.06 -25.77 -8.97
C ILE A 39 -9.05 -24.64 -10.00
N LEU A 40 -9.07 -23.36 -9.57
CA LEU A 40 -8.98 -22.22 -10.49
C LEU A 40 -7.62 -22.18 -11.19
N TYR A 41 -6.53 -22.44 -10.46
CA TYR A 41 -5.17 -22.48 -11.01
C TYR A 41 -4.98 -23.70 -11.93
N ARG A 42 -5.53 -24.87 -11.58
CA ARG A 42 -5.56 -26.04 -12.49
C ARG A 42 -6.49 -25.81 -13.66
N GLY A 43 -7.65 -25.20 -13.45
CA GLY A 43 -8.57 -24.82 -14.52
C GLY A 43 -7.96 -23.78 -15.46
N LEU A 44 -7.35 -22.72 -14.93
CA LEU A 44 -6.61 -21.72 -15.70
C LEU A 44 -5.36 -22.32 -16.35
N ARG A 45 -4.60 -23.16 -15.65
CA ARG A 45 -3.43 -23.85 -16.24
C ARG A 45 -3.83 -24.85 -17.33
N ASN A 46 -4.95 -25.53 -17.17
CA ASN A 46 -5.49 -26.40 -18.22
C ASN A 46 -6.11 -25.57 -19.35
N LEU A 47 -6.75 -24.45 -19.05
CA LEU A 47 -7.20 -23.48 -20.04
C LEU A 47 -6.01 -22.82 -20.77
N PHE A 48 -4.94 -22.42 -20.06
CA PHE A 48 -3.70 -21.91 -20.68
C PHE A 48 -2.92 -23.00 -21.42
N ARG A 49 -2.89 -24.25 -20.94
CA ARG A 49 -2.41 -25.38 -21.74
C ARG A 49 -3.30 -25.65 -22.93
N GLY A 50 -4.62 -25.64 -22.76
CA GLY A 50 -5.56 -25.76 -23.88
C GLY A 50 -5.41 -24.61 -24.88
N ILE A 51 -5.23 -23.38 -24.39
CA ILE A 51 -4.97 -22.19 -25.23
C ILE A 51 -3.59 -22.27 -25.89
N SER A 52 -2.53 -22.72 -25.20
CA SER A 52 -1.21 -22.87 -25.81
C SER A 52 -1.15 -24.07 -26.75
N VAL A 53 -1.82 -25.17 -26.48
CA VAL A 53 -2.01 -26.28 -27.42
C VAL A 53 -2.85 -25.79 -28.58
N LEU A 54 -3.94 -25.07 -28.36
CA LEU A 54 -4.75 -24.43 -29.40
C LEU A 54 -3.92 -23.41 -30.21
N PHE A 55 -3.03 -22.64 -29.59
CA PHE A 55 -2.11 -21.72 -30.29
C PHE A 55 -1.06 -22.49 -31.10
N ILE A 56 -0.50 -23.55 -30.57
CA ILE A 56 0.45 -24.41 -31.31
C ILE A 56 -0.30 -25.15 -32.45
N GLU A 57 -1.48 -25.64 -32.19
CA GLU A 57 -2.36 -26.22 -33.22
C GLU A 57 -2.85 -25.17 -34.23
N ILE A 58 -3.18 -23.96 -33.79
CA ILE A 58 -3.51 -22.83 -34.68
C ILE A 58 -2.29 -22.44 -35.53
N PHE A 59 -1.08 -22.36 -34.95
CA PHE A 59 0.15 -22.11 -35.72
C PHE A 59 0.49 -23.28 -36.65
N HIS A 60 0.29 -24.51 -36.20
CA HIS A 60 0.43 -25.69 -37.05
C HIS A 60 -0.65 -25.72 -38.12
N HIS A 61 -1.90 -25.38 -37.80
CA HIS A 61 -2.99 -25.29 -38.76
C HIS A 61 -2.90 -24.07 -39.67
N ILE A 62 -2.34 -22.93 -39.25
CA ILE A 62 -1.99 -21.82 -40.15
C ILE A 62 -0.90 -22.27 -41.14
N TYR A 63 0.09 -23.02 -40.67
CA TYR A 63 1.13 -23.61 -41.52
C TYR A 63 0.55 -24.66 -42.48
N VAL A 64 -0.39 -25.50 -42.01
CA VAL A 64 -1.06 -26.53 -42.81
C VAL A 64 -2.23 -25.95 -43.62
N ALA A 65 -2.90 -24.83 -43.23
CA ALA A 65 -3.93 -24.14 -44.00
C ALA A 65 -3.39 -23.40 -45.22
N LEU A 66 -2.09 -23.14 -45.27
CA LEU A 66 -1.37 -22.76 -46.48
C LEU A 66 -1.18 -23.98 -47.44
N THR A 67 -1.47 -25.23 -46.97
CA THR A 67 -1.19 -26.49 -47.72
C THR A 67 -2.25 -27.59 -47.61
N HIS A 68 -3.56 -27.30 -47.47
CA HIS A 68 -4.67 -28.24 -47.28
C HIS A 68 -4.86 -28.83 -45.89
N VAL A 69 -6.01 -28.56 -45.22
CA VAL A 69 -6.28 -28.88 -43.82
C VAL A 69 -7.36 -29.90 -43.61
N TYR A 70 -7.06 -30.91 -42.81
CA TYR A 70 -8.02 -31.81 -42.17
C TYR A 70 -7.99 -31.62 -40.66
N VAL A 71 -9.11 -31.34 -39.98
CA VAL A 71 -9.21 -31.23 -38.53
C VAL A 71 -9.74 -32.54 -37.94
N PRO A 72 -8.91 -33.34 -37.25
CA PRO A 72 -9.27 -34.72 -36.87
C PRO A 72 -10.24 -34.85 -35.68
N PHE A 73 -10.78 -33.75 -35.12
CA PHE A 73 -11.64 -33.79 -33.94
C PHE A 73 -13.11 -33.36 -34.17
N MET A 74 -13.42 -32.87 -35.34
CA MET A 74 -14.78 -32.63 -35.82
C MET A 74 -14.83 -33.02 -37.29
N ASP A 75 -15.68 -33.99 -37.64
CA ASP A 75 -15.94 -34.37 -39.03
C ASP A 75 -16.67 -33.25 -39.82
N VAL A 76 -16.23 -32.00 -39.64
CA VAL A 76 -16.79 -30.82 -40.31
C VAL A 76 -15.69 -30.07 -41.02
N GLU A 77 -15.72 -30.06 -42.35
CA GLU A 77 -14.92 -29.15 -43.15
C GLU A 77 -15.38 -27.72 -42.92
N LEU A 78 -14.58 -26.94 -42.21
CA LEU A 78 -14.85 -25.52 -42.00
C LEU A 78 -14.60 -24.74 -43.30
N PRO A 79 -15.50 -23.85 -43.72
CA PRO A 79 -15.32 -23.07 -44.95
C PRO A 79 -14.02 -22.23 -44.87
N PRO A 80 -13.36 -22.00 -46.04
CA PRO A 80 -12.17 -21.19 -46.09
C PRO A 80 -12.41 -19.80 -45.50
N GLY A 81 -11.59 -19.40 -44.50
CA GLY A 81 -11.74 -18.15 -43.78
C GLY A 81 -12.35 -18.28 -42.36
N SER A 82 -12.90 -19.45 -41.98
CA SER A 82 -13.43 -19.67 -40.62
C SER A 82 -12.37 -19.54 -39.51
N HIS A 83 -11.09 -19.79 -39.82
CA HIS A 83 -9.98 -19.60 -38.86
C HIS A 83 -9.83 -18.15 -38.43
N TYR A 84 -10.02 -17.19 -39.37
CA TYR A 84 -10.00 -15.75 -39.04
C TYR A 84 -11.16 -15.40 -38.11
N LEU A 85 -12.34 -16.00 -38.33
CA LEU A 85 -13.50 -15.77 -37.48
C LEU A 85 -13.27 -16.30 -36.06
N ILE A 86 -12.71 -17.52 -35.92
CA ILE A 86 -12.38 -18.12 -34.61
C ILE A 86 -11.34 -17.27 -33.90
N PHE A 87 -10.32 -16.80 -34.60
CA PHE A 87 -9.28 -15.92 -34.03
C PHE A 87 -9.87 -14.58 -33.53
N ILE A 88 -10.71 -13.94 -34.35
CA ILE A 88 -11.40 -12.70 -33.97
C ILE A 88 -12.31 -12.93 -32.77
N CYS A 89 -13.11 -14.02 -32.78
CA CYS A 89 -13.93 -14.38 -31.63
C CYS A 89 -13.11 -14.62 -30.38
N GLY A 90 -11.94 -15.28 -30.48
CA GLY A 90 -11.00 -15.44 -29.35
C GLY A 90 -10.51 -14.11 -28.79
N ILE A 91 -10.10 -13.18 -29.64
CA ILE A 91 -9.70 -11.83 -29.22
C ILE A 91 -10.85 -11.10 -28.54
N LEU A 92 -12.05 -11.15 -29.09
CA LEU A 92 -13.22 -10.52 -28.50
C LEU A 92 -13.57 -11.13 -27.14
N LEU A 93 -13.48 -12.44 -26.97
CA LEU A 93 -13.71 -13.12 -25.70
C LEU A 93 -12.69 -12.68 -24.64
N ILE A 94 -11.40 -12.57 -25.01
CA ILE A 94 -10.34 -12.05 -24.10
C ILE A 94 -10.66 -10.60 -23.73
N PHE A 95 -11.02 -9.77 -24.69
CA PHE A 95 -11.38 -8.37 -24.44
C PHE A 95 -12.58 -8.25 -23.49
N PHE A 96 -13.65 -9.03 -23.71
CA PHE A 96 -14.81 -9.07 -22.82
C PHE A 96 -14.45 -9.58 -21.44
N TYR A 97 -13.64 -10.63 -21.35
CA TYR A 97 -13.16 -11.14 -20.07
C TYR A 97 -12.41 -10.06 -19.26
N ILE A 98 -11.45 -9.36 -19.87
CA ILE A 98 -10.70 -8.27 -19.24
C ILE A 98 -11.65 -7.17 -18.75
N LYS A 99 -12.61 -6.77 -19.60
CA LYS A 99 -13.56 -5.71 -19.29
C LYS A 99 -14.50 -6.07 -18.14
N LEU A 100 -14.92 -7.33 -18.04
CA LEU A 100 -15.77 -7.82 -16.96
C LEU A 100 -14.99 -8.04 -15.68
N ARG A 101 -13.78 -8.59 -15.76
CA ARG A 101 -12.95 -8.95 -14.62
C ARG A 101 -12.34 -7.73 -13.95
N TYR A 102 -11.90 -6.73 -14.73
CA TYR A 102 -11.23 -5.53 -14.24
C TYR A 102 -11.98 -4.24 -14.60
N PRO A 103 -13.24 -4.05 -14.21
CA PRO A 103 -14.11 -2.99 -14.73
C PRO A 103 -13.64 -1.58 -14.40
N PHE A 104 -12.85 -1.40 -13.35
CA PHE A 104 -12.26 -0.12 -12.98
C PHE A 104 -10.87 0.06 -13.60
N TRP A 105 -9.98 -0.89 -13.33
CA TRP A 105 -8.57 -0.74 -13.72
C TRP A 105 -8.36 -0.75 -15.24
N ASN A 106 -9.19 -1.47 -16.01
CA ASN A 106 -9.03 -1.54 -17.47
C ASN A 106 -9.20 -0.21 -18.20
N VAL A 107 -9.79 0.80 -17.54
CA VAL A 107 -9.98 2.15 -18.10
C VAL A 107 -9.06 3.18 -17.49
N GLN A 108 -8.18 2.76 -16.55
CA GLN A 108 -7.23 3.64 -15.90
C GLN A 108 -5.86 3.60 -16.61
N PRO A 109 -5.11 4.71 -16.62
CA PRO A 109 -3.76 4.74 -17.20
C PRO A 109 -2.76 4.09 -16.23
N VAL A 110 -2.78 2.76 -16.13
CA VAL A 110 -1.87 1.98 -15.30
C VAL A 110 -1.14 0.94 -16.14
N PHE A 111 -0.10 0.33 -15.59
CA PHE A 111 0.56 -0.79 -16.25
C PHE A 111 -0.28 -2.06 -16.02
N HIS A 112 -0.99 -2.52 -17.05
CA HIS A 112 -1.83 -3.71 -16.94
C HIS A 112 -1.03 -4.99 -17.12
N THR A 113 -1.44 -6.05 -16.42
CA THR A 113 -0.81 -7.36 -16.52
C THR A 113 -0.94 -8.00 -17.91
N TYR A 114 -1.86 -7.54 -18.71
CA TYR A 114 -2.11 -7.99 -20.10
C TYR A 114 -1.51 -7.07 -21.17
N ASP A 115 -0.79 -6.01 -20.78
CA ASP A 115 -0.10 -5.10 -21.70
C ASP A 115 1.29 -5.65 -22.08
N PHE A 116 1.32 -6.75 -22.82
CA PHE A 116 2.56 -7.47 -23.15
C PHE A 116 3.66 -6.58 -23.72
N TRP A 117 3.34 -5.62 -24.56
CA TRP A 117 4.30 -4.73 -25.18
C TRP A 117 5.03 -3.83 -24.18
N ARG A 118 4.39 -3.47 -23.09
CA ARG A 118 4.98 -2.62 -22.04
C ARG A 118 6.05 -3.33 -21.22
N TYR A 119 6.05 -4.66 -21.17
CA TYR A 119 7.13 -5.42 -20.52
C TYR A 119 8.46 -5.32 -21.25
N TYR A 120 8.46 -4.98 -22.54
CA TYR A 120 9.66 -4.84 -23.35
C TYR A 120 10.21 -3.41 -23.39
N THR A 121 9.58 -2.46 -22.72
CA THR A 121 10.08 -1.09 -22.64
C THR A 121 11.32 -1.03 -21.78
N ARG A 122 12.29 -0.22 -22.20
CA ARG A 122 13.59 -0.06 -21.51
C ARG A 122 13.67 1.22 -20.68
N THR A 123 12.81 2.19 -20.98
CA THR A 123 12.79 3.50 -20.32
C THR A 123 11.44 3.73 -19.65
N PRO A 124 11.39 4.33 -18.46
CA PRO A 124 10.14 4.75 -17.82
C PRO A 124 9.42 5.77 -18.70
N PHE A 125 8.09 5.68 -18.73
CA PHE A 125 7.29 6.66 -19.46
C PHE A 125 5.91 6.89 -18.84
N THR A 126 5.40 8.11 -19.03
CA THR A 126 4.04 8.49 -18.65
C THR A 126 3.05 8.01 -19.69
N ILE A 127 1.99 7.31 -19.27
CA ILE A 127 1.00 6.69 -20.17
C ILE A 127 0.14 7.78 -20.83
N GLN A 128 -0.35 8.73 -20.05
CA GLN A 128 -1.23 9.81 -20.49
C GLN A 128 -0.62 11.17 -20.12
N LYS A 129 -0.09 11.86 -21.11
CA LYS A 129 0.52 13.19 -20.95
C LYS A 129 -0.50 14.35 -20.95
N GLY A 130 -1.60 14.16 -21.68
CA GLY A 130 -2.66 15.14 -21.78
C GLY A 130 -3.60 15.20 -20.57
N PRO A 131 -4.65 16.02 -20.61
CA PRO A 131 -5.67 16.08 -19.56
C PRO A 131 -6.26 14.69 -19.25
N PRO A 132 -6.59 14.41 -17.99
CA PRO A 132 -7.15 13.13 -17.64
C PRO A 132 -8.52 12.91 -18.27
N LEU A 133 -8.82 11.66 -18.64
CA LEU A 133 -10.10 11.29 -19.24
C LEU A 133 -11.18 11.13 -18.16
N LYS A 134 -12.34 11.71 -18.40
CA LYS A 134 -13.53 11.48 -17.57
C LYS A 134 -14.14 10.14 -17.97
N THR A 135 -13.91 9.11 -17.17
CA THR A 135 -14.56 7.81 -17.35
C THR A 135 -15.91 7.77 -16.63
N LYS A 136 -16.65 6.65 -16.75
CA LYS A 136 -17.91 6.42 -16.01
C LYS A 136 -17.78 6.53 -14.48
N PHE A 137 -16.57 6.47 -13.95
CA PHE A 137 -16.26 6.58 -12.52
C PHE A 137 -16.01 8.03 -12.07
N TYR A 138 -15.91 8.98 -12.97
CA TYR A 138 -15.83 10.39 -12.63
C TYR A 138 -17.18 10.90 -12.10
N LYS A 139 -17.17 11.47 -10.86
CA LYS A 139 -18.37 11.93 -10.15
C LYS A 139 -18.14 13.27 -9.48
N SER A 140 -18.13 14.37 -10.26
CA SER A 140 -17.93 15.72 -9.75
C SER A 140 -19.01 16.19 -8.78
N GLU A 141 -20.23 15.67 -8.90
CA GLU A 141 -21.36 16.05 -8.04
C GLU A 141 -21.20 15.53 -6.60
N ASN A 142 -20.55 14.38 -6.45
CA ASN A 142 -20.35 13.73 -5.17
C ASN A 142 -18.97 13.98 -4.55
N VAL A 143 -17.97 14.33 -5.36
CA VAL A 143 -16.58 14.46 -4.89
C VAL A 143 -16.12 15.90 -4.91
N ARG A 144 -15.77 16.40 -3.72
CA ARG A 144 -15.19 17.73 -3.55
C ARG A 144 -13.72 17.61 -3.18
N THR A 145 -12.84 18.22 -3.97
CA THR A 145 -11.40 18.27 -3.75
C THR A 145 -10.99 19.65 -3.28
N ILE A 146 -10.32 19.73 -2.15
CA ILE A 146 -9.93 20.97 -1.46
C ILE A 146 -8.42 20.89 -1.22
N GLU A 147 -7.73 22.00 -1.30
CA GLU A 147 -6.33 22.10 -0.89
C GLU A 147 -6.23 22.10 0.63
N PHE A 148 -5.23 21.39 1.16
CA PHE A 148 -5.10 21.20 2.61
C PHE A 148 -5.14 22.51 3.41
N PRO A 149 -4.46 23.63 3.01
CA PRO A 149 -4.53 24.88 3.74
C PRO A 149 -5.90 25.57 3.72
N GLU A 150 -6.77 25.21 2.75
CA GLU A 150 -8.11 25.77 2.60
C GLU A 150 -9.17 25.03 3.43
N LEU A 151 -8.79 23.90 4.08
CA LEU A 151 -9.71 23.12 4.91
C LEU A 151 -10.12 23.91 6.15
N THR A 152 -11.43 24.01 6.37
CA THR A 152 -11.97 24.54 7.62
C THR A 152 -11.67 23.60 8.79
N GLN A 153 -11.73 24.12 10.01
CA GLN A 153 -11.51 23.31 11.20
C GLN A 153 -12.51 22.13 11.31
N GLU A 154 -13.76 22.36 10.91
CA GLU A 154 -14.79 21.33 10.87
C GLU A 154 -14.46 20.21 9.85
N GLN A 155 -13.99 20.60 8.65
CA GLN A 155 -13.55 19.63 7.64
C GLN A 155 -12.34 18.84 8.09
N GLN A 156 -11.38 19.47 8.77
CA GLN A 156 -10.24 18.78 9.37
C GLN A 156 -10.70 17.75 10.42
N GLN A 157 -11.62 18.14 11.29
CA GLN A 157 -12.18 17.20 12.27
C GLN A 157 -12.93 16.04 11.59
N THR A 158 -13.63 16.31 10.51
CA THR A 158 -14.30 15.28 9.70
C THR A 158 -13.30 14.30 9.11
N CYS A 159 -12.14 14.77 8.59
CA CYS A 159 -11.06 13.88 8.15
C CYS A 159 -10.60 12.95 9.28
N ILE A 160 -10.35 13.51 10.47
CA ILE A 160 -9.89 12.71 11.63
C ILE A 160 -10.92 11.64 11.99
N ASN A 161 -12.19 12.01 12.05
CA ASN A 161 -13.28 11.09 12.39
C ASN A 161 -13.38 9.94 11.36
N LEU A 162 -13.31 10.26 10.06
CA LEU A 162 -13.33 9.25 8.99
C LEU A 162 -12.11 8.31 9.07
N LEU A 163 -10.93 8.85 9.36
CA LEU A 163 -9.71 8.07 9.51
C LEU A 163 -9.77 7.15 10.73
N GLN A 164 -10.15 7.67 11.87
CA GLN A 164 -10.26 6.88 13.10
C GLN A 164 -11.27 5.73 12.98
N CYS A 165 -12.39 5.96 12.27
CA CYS A 165 -13.43 4.95 12.14
C CYS A 165 -13.23 3.95 11.00
N TYR A 166 -12.59 4.36 9.87
CA TYR A 166 -12.67 3.60 8.63
C TYR A 166 -11.35 3.37 7.91
N TYR A 167 -10.23 3.96 8.37
CA TYR A 167 -8.93 3.80 7.70
C TYR A 167 -8.41 2.37 7.81
N VAL A 168 -8.49 1.77 8.99
CA VAL A 168 -8.14 0.37 9.19
C VAL A 168 -9.40 -0.48 9.07
N PRO A 169 -9.41 -1.49 8.17
CA PRO A 169 -10.62 -2.29 7.90
C PRO A 169 -11.01 -3.27 9.02
N SER A 170 -10.16 -3.45 10.03
CA SER A 170 -10.40 -4.35 11.15
C SER A 170 -11.24 -3.66 12.25
N GLU A 171 -12.16 -4.40 12.86
CA GLU A 171 -12.92 -3.92 14.03
C GLU A 171 -12.12 -3.98 15.34
N ARG A 172 -11.04 -4.77 15.36
CA ARG A 172 -10.18 -4.97 16.54
C ARG A 172 -8.95 -4.07 16.57
N VAL A 173 -8.80 -3.21 15.57
CA VAL A 173 -7.66 -2.30 15.45
C VAL A 173 -8.18 -0.88 15.31
N LEU A 174 -7.88 -0.06 16.30
CA LEU A 174 -8.20 1.36 16.28
C LEU A 174 -7.09 2.16 15.61
N TYR A 175 -7.46 3.07 14.74
CA TYR A 175 -6.52 4.07 14.20
C TYR A 175 -6.60 5.33 15.05
N THR A 176 -5.51 5.68 15.73
CA THR A 176 -5.49 6.68 16.81
C THR A 176 -4.92 8.03 16.40
N ILE A 177 -5.01 8.38 15.12
CA ILE A 177 -4.48 9.64 14.61
C ILE A 177 -5.15 10.84 15.29
N THR A 178 -4.36 11.82 15.69
CA THR A 178 -4.81 13.11 16.19
C THR A 178 -4.69 14.19 15.12
N GLN A 179 -5.41 15.30 15.27
CA GLN A 179 -5.29 16.44 14.35
C GLN A 179 -3.87 16.95 14.24
N LYS A 180 -3.15 17.04 15.37
CA LYS A 180 -1.74 17.45 15.38
C LYS A 180 -0.86 16.53 14.52
N GLN A 181 -1.05 15.23 14.63
CA GLN A 181 -0.30 14.24 13.87
C GLN A 181 -0.66 14.28 12.38
N TRP A 182 -1.97 14.38 12.06
CA TRP A 182 -2.39 14.49 10.67
C TRP A 182 -1.85 15.75 10.00
N ASN A 183 -1.92 16.90 10.69
CA ASN A 183 -1.32 18.14 10.23
C ASN A 183 0.18 17.98 9.98
N ALA A 184 0.91 17.30 10.87
CA ALA A 184 2.35 17.08 10.70
C ALA A 184 2.69 16.24 9.45
N CYS A 185 1.81 15.35 9.03
CA CYS A 185 1.97 14.61 7.76
C CYS A 185 1.70 15.47 6.52
N MET A 186 0.94 16.58 6.65
CA MET A 186 0.48 17.41 5.54
C MET A 186 1.25 18.72 5.37
N VAL A 187 2.10 19.11 6.33
CA VAL A 187 2.88 20.36 6.26
C VAL A 187 4.33 20.09 5.88
N GLY A 188 5.05 21.12 5.45
CA GLY A 188 6.45 21.04 5.07
C GLY A 188 6.69 20.30 3.75
N LEU A 189 5.69 20.23 2.89
CA LEU A 189 5.76 19.66 1.56
C LEU A 189 6.07 20.78 0.54
N ASP A 190 6.68 20.44 -0.56
CA ASP A 190 7.09 21.38 -1.62
C ASP A 190 5.91 21.86 -2.47
N ARG A 191 4.81 21.11 -2.48
CA ARG A 191 3.55 21.47 -3.13
C ARG A 191 2.39 21.28 -2.17
N THR A 192 1.23 21.84 -2.50
CA THR A 192 0.03 21.76 -1.69
C THR A 192 -0.59 20.36 -1.76
N PRO A 193 -0.77 19.68 -0.61
CA PRO A 193 -1.53 18.44 -0.55
C PRO A 193 -3.00 18.66 -0.88
N LEU A 194 -3.64 17.66 -1.47
CA LEU A 194 -5.05 17.67 -1.81
C LEU A 194 -5.84 16.69 -0.97
N VAL A 195 -7.03 17.08 -0.60
CA VAL A 195 -7.99 16.28 0.19
C VAL A 195 -9.31 16.20 -0.56
N SER A 196 -9.77 15.00 -0.83
CA SER A 196 -11.06 14.77 -1.49
C SER A 196 -12.02 14.03 -0.57
N PHE A 197 -13.22 14.57 -0.45
CA PHE A 197 -14.34 13.94 0.23
C PHE A 197 -15.35 13.41 -0.79
N TYR A 198 -15.87 12.22 -0.55
CA TYR A 198 -17.07 11.75 -1.24
C TYR A 198 -18.28 12.02 -0.36
N HIS A 199 -19.26 12.77 -0.86
CA HIS A 199 -20.48 13.13 -0.18
C HIS A 199 -21.65 12.29 -0.64
N GLU A 200 -22.48 11.88 0.30
CA GLU A 200 -23.78 11.27 0.07
C GLU A 200 -24.89 12.23 0.47
N ASN A 201 -25.93 12.32 -0.35
CA ASN A 201 -27.11 13.10 0.01
C ASN A 201 -27.98 12.27 0.97
N ARG A 202 -28.21 12.78 2.17
CA ARG A 202 -29.14 12.21 3.14
C ARG A 202 -30.34 13.11 3.33
N TYR A 203 -31.51 12.52 3.36
CA TYR A 203 -32.76 13.22 3.61
C TYR A 203 -33.03 13.23 5.11
N ILE A 204 -33.24 14.40 5.68
CA ILE A 204 -33.63 14.59 7.07
C ILE A 204 -35.05 15.17 7.10
N LEU A 205 -35.92 14.58 7.92
CA LEU A 205 -37.21 15.14 8.23
C LEU A 205 -37.04 16.16 9.36
N ASP A 206 -37.07 17.44 9.01
CA ASP A 206 -37.18 18.52 10.00
C ASP A 206 -38.64 18.68 10.40
N THR A 207 -38.98 18.19 11.58
CA THR A 207 -40.28 18.45 12.20
C THR A 207 -40.20 19.72 13.02
N ASN A 208 -40.88 20.75 12.59
CA ASN A 208 -40.99 21.99 13.37
C ASN A 208 -41.92 21.72 14.56
N PRO A 209 -41.46 21.74 15.84
CA PRO A 209 -42.26 21.34 17.00
C PRO A 209 -43.43 22.29 17.27
N THR A 210 -43.46 23.45 16.63
CA THR A 210 -44.54 24.47 16.83
C THR A 210 -45.63 24.40 15.77
N THR A 211 -45.38 23.91 14.56
CA THR A 211 -46.39 23.91 13.48
C THR A 211 -46.78 22.53 12.98
N ASN A 212 -46.18 21.45 13.49
CA ASN A 212 -46.33 20.08 12.99
C ASN A 212 -46.04 19.90 11.47
N ASP A 213 -45.44 20.91 10.82
CA ASP A 213 -45.03 20.78 9.43
C ASP A 213 -43.72 20.02 9.33
N SER A 214 -43.69 18.98 8.52
CA SER A 214 -42.49 18.21 8.23
C SER A 214 -41.92 18.67 6.89
N ALA A 215 -40.76 19.32 6.92
CA ALA A 215 -39.97 19.64 5.73
C ALA A 215 -38.88 18.60 5.53
N VAL A 216 -38.70 18.12 4.29
CA VAL A 216 -37.57 17.24 3.94
C VAL A 216 -36.42 18.14 3.53
N SER A 217 -35.37 18.18 4.36
CA SER A 217 -34.11 18.83 4.04
C SER A 217 -33.11 17.79 3.53
N THR A 218 -32.25 18.18 2.58
CA THR A 218 -31.18 17.33 2.06
C THR A 218 -29.84 17.82 2.59
N ILE A 219 -29.13 17.00 3.32
CA ILE A 219 -27.76 17.28 3.78
C ILE A 219 -26.75 16.43 3.03
N GLN A 220 -25.58 17.00 2.80
CA GLN A 220 -24.44 16.28 2.21
C GLN A 220 -23.52 15.77 3.33
N VAL A 221 -23.42 14.46 3.48
CA VAL A 221 -22.59 13.82 4.51
C VAL A 221 -21.35 13.22 3.86
N PRO A 222 -20.14 13.57 4.30
CA PRO A 222 -18.91 12.96 3.81
C PRO A 222 -18.79 11.52 4.35
N ILE A 223 -18.65 10.55 3.43
CA ILE A 223 -18.61 9.11 3.74
C ILE A 223 -17.33 8.42 3.28
N ALA A 224 -16.47 9.13 2.55
CA ALA A 224 -15.17 8.63 2.15
C ALA A 224 -14.16 9.76 1.99
N LEU A 225 -12.90 9.43 2.16
CA LEU A 225 -11.75 10.34 2.13
C LEU A 225 -10.65 9.76 1.25
N CYS A 226 -9.95 10.64 0.53
CA CYS A 226 -8.69 10.35 -0.16
C CYS A 226 -7.81 11.59 -0.09
N CYS A 227 -6.54 11.41 0.28
CA CYS A 227 -5.56 12.48 0.29
C CYS A 227 -4.45 12.21 -0.72
N SER A 228 -3.84 13.24 -1.27
CA SER A 228 -2.60 13.14 -2.02
C SER A 228 -1.55 14.08 -1.45
N ARG A 229 -0.37 13.52 -1.15
CA ARG A 229 0.80 14.24 -0.65
C ARG A 229 1.86 14.31 -1.74
N PRO A 230 2.44 15.46 -2.03
CA PRO A 230 3.55 15.54 -2.98
C PRO A 230 4.78 14.81 -2.44
N ILE A 231 5.43 14.09 -3.33
CA ILE A 231 6.67 13.34 -3.09
C ILE A 231 7.59 13.47 -4.28
N THR A 232 8.87 13.18 -4.10
CA THR A 232 9.84 13.07 -5.19
C THR A 232 10.25 11.62 -5.37
N LEU A 233 10.24 11.15 -6.60
CA LEU A 233 10.80 9.87 -7.03
C LEU A 233 12.21 10.09 -7.58
N TYR A 234 13.14 9.22 -7.19
CA TYR A 234 14.46 9.10 -7.80
C TYR A 234 14.60 7.68 -8.33
N TYR A 235 15.01 7.53 -9.57
CA TYR A 235 15.17 6.22 -10.18
C TYR A 235 16.32 6.17 -11.17
N GLN A 236 16.92 4.99 -11.29
CA GLN A 236 17.95 4.73 -12.28
C GLN A 236 17.36 4.07 -13.52
N VAL A 237 17.76 4.53 -14.68
CA VAL A 237 17.51 3.85 -15.96
C VAL A 237 18.68 2.92 -16.26
N GLN A 238 18.41 1.75 -16.82
CA GLN A 238 19.46 0.79 -17.20
C GLN A 238 20.50 1.46 -18.10
N GLY A 239 21.76 1.46 -17.66
CA GLY A 239 22.88 2.07 -18.40
C GLY A 239 23.23 3.50 -17.97
N GLU A 240 22.45 4.14 -17.12
CA GLU A 240 22.75 5.47 -16.57
C GLU A 240 23.29 5.35 -15.13
N GLN A 241 24.30 6.17 -14.82
CA GLN A 241 24.88 6.21 -13.47
C GLN A 241 24.16 7.16 -12.52
N GLN A 242 23.43 8.14 -13.06
CA GLN A 242 22.73 9.15 -12.27
C GLN A 242 21.25 8.81 -12.09
N HIS A 243 20.72 9.15 -10.92
CA HIS A 243 19.29 9.10 -10.68
C HIS A 243 18.58 10.24 -11.41
N ILE A 244 17.50 9.90 -12.10
CA ILE A 244 16.53 10.86 -12.61
C ILE A 244 15.54 11.13 -11.49
N TYR A 245 15.15 12.40 -11.31
CA TYR A 245 14.11 12.75 -10.33
C TYR A 245 12.81 13.17 -11.02
N MET A 246 11.70 12.94 -10.35
CA MET A 246 10.37 13.27 -10.85
C MET A 246 9.41 13.56 -9.71
N ASP A 247 8.70 14.69 -9.80
CA ASP A 247 7.63 15.02 -8.88
C ASP A 247 6.42 14.10 -9.11
N THR A 248 5.84 13.66 -8.01
CA THR A 248 4.76 12.67 -8.00
C THR A 248 3.86 12.93 -6.80
N PHE A 249 2.61 12.50 -6.84
CA PHE A 249 1.76 12.47 -5.66
C PHE A 249 1.71 11.07 -5.05
N PHE A 250 1.73 11.00 -3.72
CA PHE A 250 1.43 9.77 -2.99
C PHE A 250 -0.02 9.81 -2.51
N TRP A 251 -0.84 8.88 -3.01
CA TRP A 251 -2.21 8.72 -2.52
C TRP A 251 -2.20 8.00 -1.19
N ASP A 252 -2.62 8.71 -0.17
CA ASP A 252 -2.61 8.27 1.22
C ASP A 252 -3.98 8.50 1.86
N PHE A 253 -4.18 7.96 3.05
CA PHE A 253 -5.38 8.16 3.85
C PHE A 253 -6.69 7.86 3.09
N ILE A 254 -6.69 6.78 2.29
CA ILE A 254 -7.87 6.38 1.53
C ILE A 254 -8.77 5.54 2.44
N CYS A 255 -9.95 6.05 2.77
CA CYS A 255 -10.93 5.30 3.56
C CYS A 255 -12.36 5.51 3.04
N THR A 256 -13.24 4.56 3.35
CA THR A 256 -14.66 4.59 2.97
C THR A 256 -15.47 3.98 4.09
N HIS A 257 -16.59 4.61 4.42
CA HIS A 257 -17.55 4.11 5.41
C HIS A 257 -17.94 2.66 5.10
N ARG A 258 -17.92 1.78 6.10
CA ARG A 258 -18.04 0.32 5.93
C ARG A 258 -19.30 -0.12 5.19
N GLU A 259 -20.44 0.50 5.48
CA GLU A 259 -21.72 0.18 4.83
C GLU A 259 -21.71 0.46 3.32
N HIS A 260 -20.84 1.37 2.87
CA HIS A 260 -20.77 1.85 1.49
C HIS A 260 -19.70 1.17 0.64
N ILE A 261 -18.87 0.27 1.20
CA ILE A 261 -17.79 -0.43 0.49
C ILE A 261 -18.35 -1.18 -0.73
N LYS A 262 -19.50 -1.85 -0.58
CA LYS A 262 -20.18 -2.60 -1.67
C LYS A 262 -20.58 -1.73 -2.87
N TYR A 263 -20.80 -0.43 -2.67
CA TYR A 263 -21.21 0.49 -3.73
C TYR A 263 -20.05 1.01 -4.59
N LYS A 264 -18.84 0.50 -4.35
CA LYS A 264 -17.64 0.85 -5.15
C LYS A 264 -17.30 2.34 -5.13
N ILE A 265 -17.66 3.06 -4.07
CA ILE A 265 -17.46 4.50 -3.89
C ILE A 265 -15.99 4.87 -4.01
N SER A 266 -15.08 4.04 -3.47
CA SER A 266 -13.64 4.26 -3.58
C SER A 266 -13.14 4.42 -5.02
N ARG A 267 -13.74 3.74 -5.99
CA ARG A 267 -13.40 3.86 -7.42
C ARG A 267 -13.79 5.23 -7.98
N ASN A 268 -14.97 5.70 -7.61
CA ASN A 268 -15.45 7.02 -8.01
C ASN A 268 -14.63 8.12 -7.36
N LEU A 269 -14.31 7.97 -6.08
CA LEU A 269 -13.46 8.89 -5.35
C LEU A 269 -12.06 8.98 -5.97
N LEU A 270 -11.39 7.84 -6.21
CA LEU A 270 -10.04 7.81 -6.78
C LEU A 270 -9.98 8.43 -8.17
N GLN A 271 -10.93 8.07 -9.08
CA GLN A 271 -10.96 8.63 -10.43
C GLN A 271 -11.18 10.15 -10.42
N THR A 272 -12.07 10.63 -9.54
CA THR A 272 -12.39 12.06 -9.48
C THR A 272 -11.28 12.83 -8.77
N HIS A 273 -10.68 12.25 -7.72
CA HIS A 273 -9.52 12.80 -7.04
C HIS A 273 -8.35 12.98 -8.01
N GLU A 274 -8.00 11.94 -8.77
CA GLU A 274 -6.93 12.00 -9.75
C GLU A 274 -7.19 13.07 -10.83
N TYR A 275 -8.41 13.09 -11.35
CA TYR A 275 -8.80 14.11 -12.33
C TYR A 275 -8.58 15.52 -11.77
N ASN A 276 -9.08 15.80 -10.56
CA ASN A 276 -8.96 17.11 -9.93
C ASN A 276 -7.50 17.45 -9.57
N GLN A 277 -6.72 16.45 -9.11
CA GLN A 277 -5.29 16.58 -8.83
C GLN A 277 -4.54 17.06 -10.10
N ARG A 278 -4.76 16.39 -11.22
CA ARG A 278 -4.07 16.73 -12.49
C ARG A 278 -4.56 18.04 -13.14
N ILE A 279 -5.77 18.49 -12.84
CA ILE A 279 -6.24 19.82 -13.26
C ILE A 279 -5.58 20.92 -12.41
N LYS A 280 -5.46 20.69 -11.09
CA LYS A 280 -4.80 21.65 -10.17
C LYS A 280 -3.27 21.67 -10.33
N HIS A 281 -2.66 20.54 -10.60
CA HIS A 281 -1.20 20.36 -10.78
C HIS A 281 -0.90 19.67 -12.12
N PRO A 282 -1.03 20.39 -13.25
CA PRO A 282 -0.89 19.81 -14.59
C PRO A 282 0.53 19.35 -14.94
N ASP A 283 1.53 19.82 -14.20
CA ASP A 283 2.93 19.44 -14.32
C ASP A 283 3.27 18.12 -13.61
N VAL A 284 2.45 17.68 -12.64
CA VAL A 284 2.63 16.40 -11.94
C VAL A 284 1.67 15.36 -12.50
N LEU A 285 2.19 14.49 -13.36
CA LEU A 285 1.39 13.57 -14.16
C LEU A 285 1.15 12.23 -13.52
N THR A 286 1.92 11.87 -12.49
CA THR A 286 1.99 10.52 -11.94
C THR A 286 1.59 10.49 -10.48
N SER A 287 1.12 9.34 -10.04
CA SER A 287 0.87 9.08 -8.63
C SER A 287 1.39 7.71 -8.21
N LEU A 288 1.80 7.60 -6.95
CA LEU A 288 2.19 6.37 -6.29
C LEU A 288 1.13 6.04 -5.22
N PHE A 289 0.79 4.77 -5.05
CA PHE A 289 -0.07 4.35 -3.94
C PHE A 289 0.34 2.99 -3.39
N LYS A 290 0.07 2.79 -2.11
CA LYS A 290 0.33 1.55 -1.39
C LYS A 290 -0.96 0.76 -1.22
N LYS A 291 -0.89 -0.56 -1.35
CA LYS A 291 -1.99 -1.46 -1.07
C LYS A 291 -1.52 -2.59 -0.18
N GLU A 292 -2.28 -2.84 0.88
CA GLU A 292 -2.02 -3.89 1.86
C GLU A 292 -3.14 -4.94 1.80
N THR A 293 -2.83 -6.18 2.16
CA THR A 293 -3.73 -7.33 2.28
C THR A 293 -4.30 -7.79 0.93
N ASN A 294 -5.16 -7.00 0.31
CA ASN A 294 -5.81 -7.36 -0.96
C ASN A 294 -5.12 -6.62 -2.12
N MET A 295 -4.30 -7.32 -2.88
CA MET A 295 -3.58 -6.74 -4.02
C MET A 295 -4.52 -6.29 -5.12
N CYS A 296 -4.11 -5.28 -5.88
CA CYS A 296 -4.85 -4.84 -7.05
C CYS A 296 -4.69 -5.84 -8.18
N GLU A 297 -5.80 -6.46 -8.60
CA GLU A 297 -5.80 -7.40 -9.71
C GLU A 297 -5.81 -6.66 -11.07
N GLY A 298 -5.13 -7.22 -12.06
CA GLY A 298 -5.09 -6.71 -13.43
C GLY A 298 -4.06 -5.59 -13.66
N ILE A 299 -3.33 -5.15 -12.64
CA ILE A 299 -2.26 -4.16 -12.76
C ILE A 299 -0.94 -4.70 -12.21
N VAL A 300 0.15 -4.26 -12.80
CA VAL A 300 1.51 -4.65 -12.41
C VAL A 300 1.97 -3.77 -11.26
N PRO A 301 2.36 -4.33 -10.10
CA PRO A 301 2.93 -3.55 -9.02
C PRO A 301 4.32 -3.03 -9.40
N LEU A 302 4.72 -1.88 -8.85
CA LEU A 302 6.10 -1.41 -8.90
C LEU A 302 7.02 -2.37 -8.14
N THR A 303 6.59 -2.75 -6.94
CA THR A 303 7.23 -3.76 -6.08
C THR A 303 6.20 -4.41 -5.19
N GLN A 304 6.45 -5.65 -4.81
CA GLN A 304 5.61 -6.42 -3.91
C GLN A 304 6.47 -7.10 -2.85
N TYR A 305 6.00 -7.10 -1.61
CA TYR A 305 6.68 -7.68 -0.47
C TYR A 305 5.68 -8.10 0.62
N THR A 306 6.18 -8.71 1.69
CA THR A 306 5.38 -9.04 2.87
C THR A 306 5.81 -8.17 4.06
N SER A 307 4.85 -7.63 4.79
CA SER A 307 5.08 -6.96 6.06
C SER A 307 4.86 -7.93 7.19
N TYR A 308 5.78 -8.00 8.14
CA TYR A 308 5.78 -8.92 9.27
C TYR A 308 5.57 -8.18 10.57
N THR A 309 4.70 -8.69 11.44
CA THR A 309 4.40 -8.08 12.73
C THR A 309 4.93 -8.95 13.86
N TYR A 310 5.65 -8.34 14.81
CA TYR A 310 6.28 -9.02 15.95
C TYR A 310 5.92 -8.34 17.26
N TYR A 311 5.99 -9.11 18.38
CA TYR A 311 5.94 -8.54 19.72
C TYR A 311 7.30 -7.97 20.12
N LEU A 312 7.32 -6.74 20.67
CA LEU A 312 8.52 -6.07 21.15
C LEU A 312 9.05 -6.63 22.49
N ARG A 313 8.19 -7.27 23.29
CA ARG A 313 8.54 -7.77 24.64
C ARG A 313 9.67 -8.80 24.68
N ASN A 314 9.97 -9.43 23.56
CA ASN A 314 10.94 -10.53 23.49
C ASN A 314 12.31 -10.08 22.96
N ILE A 315 12.54 -8.77 22.78
CA ILE A 315 13.79 -8.27 22.21
C ILE A 315 14.88 -8.29 23.26
N SER A 316 15.88 -9.15 23.09
CA SER A 316 17.12 -9.13 23.85
C SER A 316 18.09 -8.13 23.24
N ILE A 317 18.81 -7.40 24.08
CA ILE A 317 19.76 -6.38 23.67
C ILE A 317 21.16 -6.83 23.95
N VAL A 318 21.95 -6.90 22.90
CA VAL A 318 23.38 -7.21 22.97
C VAL A 318 24.15 -5.88 23.11
N LYS A 319 25.23 -5.87 23.87
CA LYS A 319 26.10 -4.69 24.00
C LYS A 319 26.78 -4.43 22.66
N LEU A 320 26.66 -3.19 22.17
CA LEU A 320 27.37 -2.79 20.95
C LEU A 320 28.88 -2.84 21.14
N PRO A 321 29.66 -3.09 20.09
CA PRO A 321 31.10 -2.99 20.12
C PRO A 321 31.56 -1.60 20.58
N PRO A 322 32.76 -1.48 21.19
CA PRO A 322 33.31 -0.18 21.55
C PRO A 322 33.31 0.79 20.37
N HIS A 323 33.06 2.06 20.66
CA HIS A 323 33.00 3.17 19.68
C HIS A 323 31.76 3.22 18.78
N PHE A 324 30.87 2.21 18.81
CA PHE A 324 29.57 2.30 18.14
C PHE A 324 28.52 2.88 19.07
N VAL A 325 27.75 3.84 18.56
CA VAL A 325 26.65 4.46 19.27
C VAL A 325 25.40 4.50 18.39
N VAL A 326 24.25 4.34 19.01
CA VAL A 326 22.95 4.58 18.34
C VAL A 326 22.46 5.95 18.80
N LEU A 327 22.32 6.86 17.86
CA LEU A 327 21.95 8.24 18.08
C LEU A 327 20.56 8.51 17.51
N HIS A 328 19.68 9.07 18.33
CA HIS A 328 18.38 9.57 17.89
C HIS A 328 18.54 10.91 17.16
N ILE A 329 17.90 11.04 16.01
CA ILE A 329 17.92 12.28 15.23
C ILE A 329 16.83 13.21 15.75
N TYR A 330 17.27 14.36 16.25
CA TYR A 330 16.43 15.47 16.69
C TYR A 330 16.78 16.74 15.91
N LYS A 331 16.22 17.87 16.37
CA LYS A 331 16.45 19.18 15.78
C LYS A 331 17.95 19.58 15.80
N GLU A 332 18.66 19.21 16.86
CA GLU A 332 20.05 19.62 17.11
C GLU A 332 21.05 18.89 16.21
N ASN A 333 20.69 17.74 15.66
CA ASN A 333 21.59 16.87 14.87
C ASN A 333 20.97 16.42 13.53
N GLN A 334 19.98 17.15 13.04
CA GLN A 334 19.29 16.84 11.78
C GLN A 334 20.20 16.88 10.55
N ASP A 335 21.32 17.58 10.63
CA ASP A 335 22.33 17.67 9.56
C ASP A 335 22.85 16.29 9.18
N ILE A 336 23.00 15.38 10.15
CA ILE A 336 23.38 13.98 9.90
C ILE A 336 22.40 13.30 8.95
N LEU A 337 21.08 13.55 9.14
CA LEU A 337 20.04 13.02 8.26
C LEU A 337 20.12 13.65 6.86
N PHE A 338 20.33 14.96 6.77
CA PHE A 338 20.39 15.67 5.51
C PHE A 338 21.54 15.19 4.64
N ASP A 339 22.74 15.14 5.21
CA ASP A 339 23.95 14.68 4.52
C ASP A 339 23.84 13.22 4.11
N PHE A 340 23.28 12.37 4.98
CA PHE A 340 23.07 10.97 4.68
C PHE A 340 22.08 10.76 3.53
N LEU A 341 20.91 11.40 3.55
CA LEU A 341 19.92 11.28 2.50
C LEU A 341 20.40 11.90 1.17
N LYS A 342 21.16 13.00 1.24
CA LYS A 342 21.80 13.56 0.05
C LYS A 342 22.76 12.56 -0.59
N ASN A 343 23.62 11.95 0.21
CA ASN A 343 24.57 10.95 -0.27
C ASN A 343 23.85 9.74 -0.91
N ILE A 344 22.76 9.24 -0.28
CA ILE A 344 21.99 8.13 -0.85
C ILE A 344 21.36 8.49 -2.20
N ARG A 345 20.84 9.70 -2.35
CA ARG A 345 20.21 10.15 -3.61
C ARG A 345 21.23 10.35 -4.74
N GLU A 346 22.42 10.85 -4.42
CA GLU A 346 23.41 11.25 -5.40
C GLU A 346 24.38 10.12 -5.77
N HIS A 347 24.69 9.23 -4.83
CA HIS A 347 25.81 8.28 -4.96
C HIS A 347 25.43 6.81 -4.73
N SER A 348 24.23 6.52 -4.23
CA SER A 348 23.87 5.13 -3.95
C SER A 348 23.49 4.38 -5.23
N GLN A 349 24.19 3.28 -5.48
CA GLN A 349 23.83 2.29 -6.50
C GLN A 349 22.98 1.14 -5.93
N ILE A 350 22.64 1.21 -4.64
CA ILE A 350 21.92 0.14 -3.93
C ILE A 350 20.45 0.11 -4.33
N PHE A 351 19.84 1.28 -4.49
CA PHE A 351 18.41 1.41 -4.77
C PHE A 351 18.17 1.87 -6.20
N THR A 352 17.46 1.05 -6.97
CA THR A 352 17.00 1.40 -8.32
C THR A 352 15.86 2.42 -8.29
N PHE A 353 15.09 2.43 -7.20
CA PHE A 353 13.93 3.30 -7.04
C PHE A 353 13.84 3.82 -5.60
N ILE A 354 13.75 5.13 -5.45
CA ILE A 354 13.63 5.83 -4.18
C ILE A 354 12.41 6.73 -4.24
N SER A 355 11.49 6.62 -3.28
CA SER A 355 10.40 7.57 -3.07
C SER A 355 10.55 8.24 -1.71
N ILE A 356 10.50 9.56 -1.70
CA ILE A 356 10.73 10.35 -0.48
C ILE A 356 9.84 11.57 -0.46
N VAL A 357 9.28 11.89 0.71
CA VAL A 357 8.64 13.18 0.97
C VAL A 357 9.69 14.28 1.11
N HIS A 358 9.27 15.54 0.98
CA HIS A 358 10.17 16.66 1.19
C HIS A 358 10.79 16.62 2.59
N ILE A 359 12.06 17.01 2.69
CA ILE A 359 12.84 16.91 3.94
C ILE A 359 12.18 17.66 5.11
N SER A 360 11.57 18.83 4.84
CA SER A 360 10.85 19.60 5.87
C SER A 360 9.63 18.84 6.42
N ASN A 361 9.00 17.97 5.62
CA ASN A 361 7.92 17.11 6.09
C ASN A 361 8.47 15.99 6.99
N LEU A 362 9.62 15.38 6.64
CA LEU A 362 10.29 14.41 7.52
C LEU A 362 10.59 15.03 8.88
N ILE A 363 11.15 16.26 8.90
CA ILE A 363 11.42 17.00 10.13
C ILE A 363 10.14 17.29 10.92
N SER A 364 9.06 17.69 10.23
CA SER A 364 7.73 17.88 10.87
C SER A 364 7.24 16.59 11.54
N MET A 365 7.37 15.44 10.87
CA MET A 365 6.99 14.15 11.44
C MET A 365 7.89 13.75 12.63
N ILE A 366 9.18 14.02 12.58
CA ILE A 366 10.12 13.77 13.70
C ILE A 366 9.73 14.62 14.92
N HIS A 367 9.52 15.93 14.74
CA HIS A 367 9.16 16.85 15.84
C HIS A 367 7.79 16.51 16.48
N ASN A 368 6.89 15.89 15.72
CA ASN A 368 5.59 15.49 16.23
C ASN A 368 5.54 14.01 16.66
N HIS A 369 6.69 13.35 16.80
CA HIS A 369 6.82 11.97 17.26
C HIS A 369 6.02 10.95 16.44
N ILE A 370 5.83 11.23 15.14
CA ILE A 370 5.25 10.28 14.18
C ILE A 370 6.37 9.42 13.57
N LEU A 371 7.52 10.04 13.33
CA LEU A 371 8.70 9.39 12.77
C LEU A 371 9.85 9.49 13.77
N TYR A 372 10.44 8.36 14.10
CA TYR A 372 11.67 8.23 14.89
C TYR A 372 12.78 7.82 13.94
N VAL A 373 13.81 8.64 13.85
CA VAL A 373 14.99 8.35 13.03
C VAL A 373 16.19 8.12 13.93
N TYR A 374 16.85 6.99 13.74
CA TYR A 374 18.05 6.63 14.48
C TYR A 374 19.18 6.33 13.52
N CYS A 375 20.40 6.74 13.88
CA CYS A 375 21.60 6.34 13.15
C CYS A 375 22.53 5.52 14.03
N LEU A 376 23.12 4.48 13.44
CA LEU A 376 24.24 3.73 13.98
C LEU A 376 25.51 4.37 13.47
N LYS A 377 26.31 4.98 14.36
CA LYS A 377 27.54 5.68 13.95
C LYS A 377 28.76 5.23 14.76
N GLN A 378 29.92 5.37 14.12
CA GLN A 378 31.24 5.20 14.72
C GLN A 378 32.09 6.43 14.37
N GLY A 379 32.41 7.25 15.37
CA GLY A 379 33.00 8.56 15.10
C GLY A 379 32.08 9.40 14.19
N GLU A 380 32.57 9.85 13.06
CA GLU A 380 31.75 10.61 12.08
C GLU A 380 31.08 9.72 11.00
N HIS A 381 31.38 8.41 10.95
CA HIS A 381 30.83 7.52 9.94
C HIS A 381 29.47 6.97 10.36
N VAL A 382 28.46 7.11 9.48
CA VAL A 382 27.12 6.51 9.64
C VAL A 382 27.13 5.13 8.99
N HIS A 383 27.02 4.10 9.81
CA HIS A 383 26.98 2.69 9.40
C HIS A 383 25.56 2.18 9.11
N GLY A 384 24.54 2.85 9.62
CA GLY A 384 23.16 2.49 9.36
C GLY A 384 22.19 3.58 9.79
N MET A 385 21.02 3.62 9.16
CA MET A 385 19.94 4.52 9.51
C MET A 385 18.61 3.78 9.51
N TYR A 386 17.78 4.05 10.53
CA TYR A 386 16.49 3.37 10.74
C TYR A 386 15.39 4.42 10.79
N PHE A 387 14.33 4.20 9.98
CA PHE A 387 13.16 5.04 9.92
C PHE A 387 11.97 4.26 10.50
N ILE A 388 11.62 4.60 11.74
CA ILE A 388 10.61 3.90 12.54
C ILE A 388 9.43 4.86 12.72
N LYS A 389 8.28 4.50 12.17
CA LYS A 389 7.05 5.29 12.27
C LYS A 389 6.18 4.78 13.41
N ASP A 390 5.51 5.67 14.13
CA ASP A 390 4.34 5.30 14.92
C ASP A 390 3.23 4.92 13.91
N ALA A 391 2.82 3.67 13.91
CA ALA A 391 1.77 3.19 13.00
C ALA A 391 0.40 3.79 13.34
N LEU A 392 0.27 4.47 14.47
CA LEU A 392 -0.98 5.05 15.00
C LEU A 392 -2.10 4.02 15.10
N THR A 393 -1.76 2.75 15.20
CA THR A 393 -2.68 1.64 15.38
C THR A 393 -2.58 1.09 16.79
N ASN A 394 -3.74 0.77 17.36
CA ASN A 394 -3.83 0.13 18.67
C ASN A 394 -4.71 -1.13 18.55
N TYR A 395 -4.17 -2.27 18.95
CA TYR A 395 -4.88 -3.55 18.96
C TYR A 395 -5.64 -3.68 20.28
N GLU A 396 -6.97 -3.73 20.24
CA GLU A 396 -7.83 -3.80 21.45
C GLU A 396 -7.60 -5.06 22.28
N ASP A 397 -7.28 -6.17 21.63
CA ASP A 397 -7.02 -7.46 22.29
C ASP A 397 -5.68 -7.47 23.09
N ILE A 398 -4.86 -6.42 22.98
CA ILE A 398 -3.54 -6.33 23.58
C ILE A 398 -3.47 -5.08 24.46
N GLU A 399 -3.22 -5.26 25.76
CA GLU A 399 -3.04 -4.13 26.67
C GLU A 399 -1.92 -3.20 26.16
N ASN A 400 -2.23 -1.91 25.94
CA ASN A 400 -1.34 -0.94 25.31
C ASN A 400 -0.82 -1.39 23.93
N GLY A 401 -1.68 -1.96 23.09
CA GLY A 401 -1.37 -2.56 21.79
C GLY A 401 -0.90 -1.58 20.70
N ASN A 402 -0.29 -0.43 21.08
CA ASN A 402 0.30 0.50 20.12
C ASN A 402 1.44 -0.15 19.36
N THR A 403 1.55 0.21 18.09
CA THR A 403 2.43 -0.45 17.14
C THR A 403 3.41 0.53 16.52
N LEU A 404 4.68 0.14 16.45
CA LEU A 404 5.70 0.78 15.62
C LEU A 404 5.72 0.14 14.22
N GLN A 405 6.26 0.86 13.26
CA GLN A 405 6.47 0.36 11.92
C GLN A 405 7.86 0.77 11.42
N LEU A 406 8.73 -0.21 11.15
CA LEU A 406 9.98 0.04 10.45
C LEU A 406 9.67 0.14 8.95
N ILE A 407 9.50 1.38 8.48
CA ILE A 407 9.14 1.66 7.09
C ILE A 407 10.34 1.50 6.17
N ALA A 408 11.53 1.86 6.63
CA ALA A 408 12.77 1.73 5.86
C ALA A 408 13.97 1.64 6.80
N SER A 409 15.02 1.01 6.32
CA SER A 409 16.35 1.10 6.89
C SER A 409 17.40 1.10 5.78
N ILE A 410 18.55 1.70 6.06
CA ILE A 410 19.66 1.80 5.11
C ILE A 410 20.90 1.28 5.82
N ASN A 411 21.51 0.23 5.26
CA ASN A 411 22.68 -0.44 5.83
C ASN A 411 23.95 -0.11 5.05
N ASN A 412 24.85 0.61 5.68
CA ASN A 412 26.22 0.86 5.19
C ASN A 412 27.25 0.06 6.01
N SER A 413 26.80 -0.85 6.89
CA SER A 413 27.68 -1.71 7.68
C SER A 413 28.04 -2.97 6.92
N SER A 414 29.24 -3.49 7.15
CA SER A 414 29.68 -4.80 6.67
C SER A 414 29.06 -5.97 7.46
N SER A 415 28.53 -5.73 8.67
CA SER A 415 27.91 -6.75 9.53
C SER A 415 26.39 -6.54 9.65
N VAL A 416 25.65 -7.57 9.28
CA VAL A 416 24.18 -7.61 9.42
C VAL A 416 23.78 -7.69 10.89
N GLU A 417 24.55 -8.43 11.71
CA GLU A 417 24.29 -8.56 13.15
C GLU A 417 24.42 -7.19 13.83
N LEU A 418 25.50 -6.46 13.56
CA LEU A 418 25.71 -5.11 14.09
C LEU A 418 24.59 -4.15 13.69
N PHE A 419 24.16 -4.21 12.44
CA PHE A 419 23.06 -3.41 11.93
C PHE A 419 21.75 -3.78 12.63
N THR A 420 21.47 -5.05 12.83
CA THR A 420 20.26 -5.52 13.53
C THR A 420 20.30 -5.15 15.02
N ASP A 421 21.45 -5.25 15.66
CA ASP A 421 21.61 -4.84 17.07
C ASP A 421 21.46 -3.33 17.24
N GLY A 422 21.90 -2.54 16.27
CA GLY A 422 21.62 -1.10 16.22
C GLY A 422 20.12 -0.78 16.25
N LEU A 423 19.32 -1.50 15.48
CA LEU A 423 17.86 -1.37 15.53
C LEU A 423 17.28 -1.73 16.89
N LYS A 424 17.74 -2.84 17.51
CA LYS A 424 17.29 -3.22 18.85
C LYS A 424 17.55 -2.14 19.90
N HIS A 425 18.71 -1.48 19.81
CA HIS A 425 19.04 -0.34 20.66
C HIS A 425 18.12 0.85 20.41
N ALA A 426 17.81 1.20 19.14
CA ALA A 426 16.86 2.23 18.78
C ALA A 426 15.46 1.95 19.36
N LEU A 427 14.97 0.72 19.19
CA LEU A 427 13.67 0.29 19.73
C LEU A 427 13.62 0.37 21.25
N LYS A 428 14.69 -0.05 21.94
CA LYS A 428 14.78 0.08 23.41
C LYS A 428 14.69 1.53 23.85
N ASP A 429 15.31 2.43 23.12
CA ASP A 429 15.28 3.86 23.44
C ASP A 429 13.88 4.44 23.27
N ILE A 430 13.18 4.10 22.17
CA ILE A 430 11.76 4.47 21.97
C ILE A 430 10.88 3.92 23.10
N MET A 431 11.09 2.67 23.50
CA MET A 431 10.29 2.01 24.56
C MET A 431 10.52 2.61 25.96
N LYS A 432 11.62 3.34 26.20
CA LYS A 432 11.83 4.06 27.47
C LYS A 432 10.88 5.26 27.64
N ASN A 433 10.29 5.74 26.54
CA ASN A 433 9.34 6.85 26.59
C ASN A 433 8.09 6.42 27.38
N LYS A 434 7.85 7.13 28.49
CA LYS A 434 6.71 6.82 29.38
C LYS A 434 5.36 7.33 28.85
N GLN A 435 5.36 8.22 27.86
CA GLN A 435 4.14 8.85 27.35
C GLN A 435 3.32 7.88 26.48
N LYS A 436 3.99 7.03 25.68
CA LYS A 436 3.36 6.04 24.83
C LYS A 436 4.10 4.72 24.92
N ARG A 437 3.37 3.64 25.25
CA ARG A 437 3.93 2.29 25.32
C ARG A 437 3.64 1.57 24.01
N PHE A 438 4.67 0.98 23.43
CA PHE A 438 4.56 0.17 22.23
C PHE A 438 4.76 -1.30 22.59
N GLN A 439 3.92 -2.19 22.04
CA GLN A 439 3.95 -3.63 22.27
C GLN A 439 4.30 -4.42 21.01
N MET A 440 4.15 -3.81 19.85
CA MET A 440 4.33 -4.48 18.58
C MET A 440 5.17 -3.63 17.63
N ILE A 441 5.79 -4.32 16.67
CA ILE A 441 6.47 -3.69 15.53
C ILE A 441 6.09 -4.40 14.24
N ILE A 442 5.76 -3.62 13.22
CA ILE A 442 5.63 -4.06 11.85
C ILE A 442 6.96 -3.79 11.15
N ILE A 443 7.53 -4.80 10.49
CA ILE A 443 8.73 -4.65 9.66
C ILE A 443 8.34 -4.92 8.22
N GLU A 444 8.47 -3.92 7.37
CA GLU A 444 8.23 -4.04 5.93
C GLU A 444 9.43 -4.69 5.25
N ASN A 445 9.23 -5.76 4.48
CA ASN A 445 10.31 -6.44 3.76
C ASN A 445 10.71 -5.70 2.47
N ILE A 446 11.18 -4.47 2.65
CA ILE A 446 11.58 -3.56 1.58
C ILE A 446 12.97 -2.95 1.87
N GLY A 447 13.76 -2.70 0.85
CA GLY A 447 15.11 -2.16 1.00
C GLY A 447 16.00 -3.04 1.89
N ASN A 448 16.78 -2.43 2.76
CA ASN A 448 17.66 -3.16 3.66
C ASN A 448 16.95 -3.77 4.88
N ASN A 449 15.65 -3.56 5.06
CA ASN A 449 14.87 -4.23 6.11
C ASN A 449 14.93 -5.76 5.98
N GLU A 450 15.15 -6.28 4.76
CA GLU A 450 15.29 -7.72 4.53
C GLU A 450 16.45 -8.33 5.33
N SER A 451 17.58 -7.65 5.42
CA SER A 451 18.71 -8.13 6.21
C SER A 451 18.37 -8.24 7.70
N ILE A 452 17.60 -7.27 8.23
CA ILE A 452 17.07 -7.30 9.59
C ILE A 452 16.10 -8.48 9.75
N LEU A 453 15.16 -8.66 8.83
CA LEU A 453 14.19 -9.76 8.87
C LEU A 453 14.85 -11.13 8.78
N SER A 454 15.91 -11.28 7.99
CA SER A 454 16.65 -12.54 7.87
C SER A 454 17.27 -12.97 9.20
N GLU A 455 17.76 -12.02 9.99
CA GLU A 455 18.29 -12.29 11.33
C GLU A 455 17.18 -12.43 12.38
N TRP A 456 16.16 -11.57 12.29
CA TRP A 456 15.03 -11.54 13.21
C TRP A 456 14.21 -12.85 13.18
N ASN A 457 13.93 -13.38 11.97
CA ASN A 457 13.18 -14.62 11.79
C ASN A 457 13.89 -15.88 12.31
N ARG A 458 15.20 -15.83 12.57
CA ARG A 458 15.91 -16.91 13.24
C ARG A 458 15.52 -17.04 14.71
N SER A 459 15.15 -15.94 15.35
CA SER A 459 14.89 -15.86 16.79
C SER A 459 13.42 -15.63 17.13
N PHE A 460 12.63 -15.08 16.22
CA PHE A 460 11.24 -14.69 16.45
C PHE A 460 10.34 -15.16 15.33
N SER A 461 9.15 -15.63 15.68
CA SER A 461 8.08 -15.91 14.72
C SER A 461 7.15 -14.70 14.59
N PRO A 462 6.76 -14.30 13.39
CA PRO A 462 5.80 -13.21 13.19
C PRO A 462 4.42 -13.61 13.73
N VAL A 463 3.70 -12.62 14.25
CA VAL A 463 2.31 -12.76 14.71
C VAL A 463 1.35 -12.65 13.53
N PHE A 464 1.65 -11.72 12.62
CA PHE A 464 0.88 -11.47 11.41
C PHE A 464 1.81 -11.26 10.23
N GLU A 465 1.34 -11.68 9.06
CA GLU A 465 1.98 -11.48 7.76
C GLU A 465 0.98 -10.85 6.81
N ASN A 466 1.32 -9.71 6.24
CA ASN A 466 0.45 -9.00 5.31
C ASN A 466 1.16 -8.79 3.97
N PRO A 467 0.63 -9.29 2.85
CA PRO A 467 1.13 -8.95 1.54
C PRO A 467 0.91 -7.46 1.29
N THR A 468 1.92 -6.81 0.76
CA THR A 468 1.95 -5.35 0.54
C THR A 468 2.56 -5.06 -0.82
N ALA A 469 2.05 -4.06 -1.52
CA ALA A 469 2.60 -3.64 -2.81
C ALA A 469 2.46 -2.13 -3.01
N TYR A 470 3.43 -1.57 -3.73
CA TYR A 470 3.35 -0.23 -4.29
C TYR A 470 2.97 -0.29 -5.77
N TYR A 471 2.15 0.64 -6.21
CA TYR A 471 1.67 0.76 -7.58
C TYR A 471 1.89 2.17 -8.12
N LEU A 472 2.33 2.26 -9.37
CA LEU A 472 2.40 3.52 -10.09
C LEU A 472 1.10 3.75 -10.88
N TYR A 473 0.58 4.95 -10.79
CA TYR A 473 -0.54 5.41 -11.61
C TYR A 473 -0.04 6.39 -12.66
N ASN A 474 -0.49 6.18 -13.89
CA ASN A 474 -0.10 6.95 -15.08
C ASN A 474 1.38 6.85 -15.46
N MET A 475 2.06 5.79 -15.02
CA MET A 475 3.46 5.54 -15.37
C MET A 475 3.72 4.05 -15.53
N VAL A 476 4.53 3.71 -16.52
CA VAL A 476 5.15 2.38 -16.66
C VAL A 476 6.60 2.49 -16.25
N PHE A 477 7.01 1.63 -15.33
CA PHE A 477 8.41 1.49 -14.93
C PHE A 477 8.96 0.15 -15.45
N PRO A 478 10.04 0.16 -16.24
CA PRO A 478 10.63 -1.05 -16.82
C PRO A 478 11.11 -2.02 -15.74
N GLY A 479 10.95 -3.32 -16.01
CA GLY A 479 11.36 -4.36 -15.07
C GLY A 479 10.44 -4.53 -13.87
N SER A 480 9.29 -3.83 -13.81
CA SER A 480 8.29 -4.07 -12.77
C SER A 480 7.68 -5.48 -12.89
N PRO A 481 7.46 -6.18 -11.75
CA PRO A 481 7.74 -5.75 -10.38
C PRO A 481 9.23 -5.77 -10.05
N LEU A 482 9.73 -4.66 -9.49
CA LEU A 482 11.09 -4.58 -8.98
C LEU A 482 11.28 -5.46 -7.75
N SER A 483 12.49 -5.97 -7.56
CA SER A 483 12.86 -6.59 -6.29
C SER A 483 12.72 -5.58 -5.15
N SER A 484 12.04 -5.96 -4.06
CA SER A 484 11.84 -5.08 -2.90
C SER A 484 13.14 -4.60 -2.27
N LYS A 485 14.24 -5.36 -2.41
CA LYS A 485 15.59 -4.96 -1.96
C LYS A 485 16.09 -3.68 -2.62
N ASN A 486 15.70 -3.44 -3.86
CA ASN A 486 16.18 -2.33 -4.67
C ASN A 486 15.27 -1.10 -4.60
N VAL A 487 14.28 -1.12 -3.71
CA VAL A 487 13.29 -0.04 -3.54
C VAL A 487 13.39 0.54 -2.13
N LEU A 488 13.49 1.86 -2.05
CA LEU A 488 13.45 2.60 -0.79
C LEU A 488 12.23 3.52 -0.77
N CYS A 489 11.37 3.41 0.25
CA CYS A 489 10.19 4.25 0.42
C CYS A 489 10.24 4.95 1.78
N LEU A 490 10.35 6.28 1.77
CA LEU A 490 10.30 7.17 2.93
C LEU A 490 9.08 8.10 2.82
N LEU A 491 7.86 7.52 3.15
CA LEU A 491 6.55 8.12 2.88
C LEU A 491 5.70 8.31 4.13
#